data_ab381c1f2253ddc6f6735d809a6317fd
#
_entry.id   ab381c1f2253ddc6f6735d809a6317fd
#
_cell.length_a   1.000
_cell.length_b   1.000
_cell.length_c   1.000
_cell.angle_alpha   90.00
_cell.angle_beta   90.00
_cell.angle_gamma   90.00
#
_symmetry.space_group_name_H-M   'P 1'
#
loop_
_entity.id
_entity.type
_entity.pdbx_description
1 polymer ?
#
loop_
_entity_poly.entity_id
_entity_poly.type
_entity_poly.pdbx_seq_one_letter_code
_entity_poly.pdbx_strand_id
1 'polypeptide(L)'
;MKTSLAFRTILQTCALAAMGSASIASAQSAPAKPPAIEAFGKGVQIYTCKAVATNYAWTLKAPEATLSDVKGNVIGKHFAGPSWQANDGSTVVGEALNASPSPDAGAIPWLVIHAKSTTGSGVLSKVAYVVRTRTEGGVAPATGCDAGHADAEVRVPYSAVYLFFPG
;
A
#
# COMPACT_ATOMS: atom_id res chain seq x y z
N MET A 1 -26.46 -2.85 -91.94
CA MET A 1 -26.55 -2.47 -90.52
C MET A 1 -26.13 -3.68 -89.70
N LYS A 2 -24.88 -3.74 -89.24
CA LYS A 2 -24.35 -4.84 -88.44
C LYS A 2 -23.60 -4.20 -87.31
N THR A 3 -24.14 -4.24 -86.08
CA THR A 3 -23.56 -3.76 -84.84
C THR A 3 -22.73 -4.87 -84.23
N SER A 4 -21.42 -4.63 -84.09
CA SER A 4 -20.47 -5.54 -83.43
C SER A 4 -20.39 -5.22 -82.01
N LEU A 5 -20.67 -6.18 -81.09
CA LEU A 5 -20.49 -6.10 -79.64
C LEU A 5 -19.07 -6.57 -79.30
N ALA A 6 -18.28 -5.69 -78.82
CA ALA A 6 -16.95 -6.01 -78.28
C ALA A 6 -17.07 -6.43 -76.78
N PHE A 7 -16.72 -7.68 -76.56
CA PHE A 7 -16.59 -8.23 -75.14
C PHE A 7 -15.29 -7.77 -74.56
N ARG A 8 -15.36 -6.97 -73.48
CA ARG A 8 -14.20 -6.60 -72.67
C ARG A 8 -14.08 -7.56 -71.51
N THR A 9 -13.04 -8.37 -71.55
CA THR A 9 -12.63 -9.26 -70.45
C THR A 9 -11.95 -8.42 -69.35
N ILE A 10 -12.56 -8.39 -68.18
CA ILE A 10 -11.96 -7.75 -66.99
C ILE A 10 -11.16 -8.84 -66.22
N LEU A 11 -9.81 -8.72 -66.22
CA LEU A 11 -8.98 -9.50 -65.33
C LEU A 11 -9.12 -8.93 -63.91
N GLN A 12 -9.71 -9.70 -63.00
CA GLN A 12 -9.69 -9.43 -61.58
C GLN A 12 -8.41 -10.00 -60.97
N THR A 13 -7.48 -9.13 -60.59
CA THR A 13 -6.31 -9.49 -59.78
C THR A 13 -6.73 -9.60 -58.31
N CYS A 14 -6.75 -10.84 -57.78
CA CYS A 14 -6.88 -11.10 -56.35
C CYS A 14 -5.60 -10.69 -55.65
N ALA A 15 -5.64 -9.60 -54.90
CA ALA A 15 -4.59 -9.25 -53.95
C ALA A 15 -4.81 -10.07 -52.66
N LEU A 16 -3.91 -11.03 -52.35
CA LEU A 16 -3.85 -11.70 -51.06
C LEU A 16 -3.29 -10.71 -50.01
N ALA A 17 -4.17 -10.25 -49.15
CA ALA A 17 -3.75 -9.52 -47.94
C ALA A 17 -3.23 -10.53 -46.89
N ALA A 18 -1.93 -10.58 -46.69
CA ALA A 18 -1.32 -11.33 -45.60
C ALA A 18 -1.65 -10.64 -44.28
N MET A 19 -2.60 -11.18 -43.51
CA MET A 19 -2.86 -10.77 -42.13
C MET A 19 -1.75 -11.29 -41.27
N GLY A 20 -0.78 -10.42 -40.93
CA GLY A 20 0.24 -10.67 -39.94
C GLY A 20 -0.41 -10.73 -38.56
N SER A 21 -0.49 -11.91 -37.94
CA SER A 21 -0.91 -12.11 -36.56
C SER A 21 0.18 -11.53 -35.68
N ALA A 22 -0.06 -10.34 -35.10
CA ALA A 22 0.79 -9.78 -34.03
C ALA A 22 0.58 -10.63 -32.78
N SER A 23 1.54 -11.47 -32.46
CA SER A 23 1.61 -12.18 -31.16
C SER A 23 1.82 -11.15 -30.05
N ILE A 24 0.80 -10.89 -29.24
CA ILE A 24 0.91 -10.12 -28.02
C ILE A 24 1.66 -11.02 -27.03
N ALA A 25 2.96 -10.79 -26.88
CA ALA A 25 3.73 -11.40 -25.79
C ALA A 25 3.18 -10.87 -24.46
N SER A 26 2.40 -11.69 -23.76
CA SER A 26 2.02 -11.42 -22.39
C SER A 26 3.30 -11.37 -21.56
N ALA A 27 3.68 -10.18 -21.09
CA ALA A 27 4.75 -10.02 -20.11
C ALA A 27 4.28 -10.73 -18.82
N GLN A 28 4.73 -11.97 -18.64
CA GLN A 28 4.57 -12.69 -17.37
C GLN A 28 5.44 -11.96 -16.36
N SER A 29 4.79 -11.16 -15.48
CA SER A 29 5.45 -10.63 -14.29
C SER A 29 6.00 -11.82 -13.50
N ALA A 30 7.28 -11.81 -13.17
CA ALA A 30 7.85 -12.79 -12.24
C ALA A 30 6.98 -12.80 -10.98
N PRO A 31 6.70 -13.97 -10.37
CA PRO A 31 5.92 -14.03 -9.15
C PRO A 31 6.59 -13.17 -8.08
N ALA A 32 5.83 -12.22 -7.52
CA ALA A 32 6.33 -11.39 -6.44
C ALA A 32 6.79 -12.29 -5.29
N LYS A 33 8.00 -12.04 -4.76
CA LYS A 33 8.53 -12.77 -3.61
C LYS A 33 7.52 -12.69 -2.46
N PRO A 34 7.13 -13.80 -1.82
CA PRO A 34 6.18 -13.75 -0.71
C PRO A 34 6.77 -12.96 0.47
N PRO A 35 5.92 -12.37 1.34
CA PRO A 35 6.41 -11.74 2.56
C PRO A 35 7.09 -12.78 3.44
N ALA A 36 8.18 -12.40 4.09
CA ALA A 36 8.87 -13.25 5.06
C ALA A 36 8.08 -13.33 6.37
N ILE A 37 7.35 -12.27 6.72
CA ILE A 37 6.56 -12.15 7.94
C ILE A 37 5.23 -11.49 7.59
N GLU A 38 4.13 -12.04 8.12
CA GLU A 38 2.82 -11.41 8.22
C GLU A 38 2.52 -11.15 9.69
N ALA A 39 2.16 -9.91 10.04
CA ALA A 39 1.82 -9.54 11.40
C ALA A 39 0.49 -8.77 11.43
N PHE A 40 -0.35 -9.09 12.41
CA PHE A 40 -1.60 -8.39 12.71
C PHE A 40 -1.33 -7.33 13.76
N GLY A 41 -1.45 -6.06 13.36
CA GLY A 41 -1.32 -4.93 14.27
C GLY A 41 -2.68 -4.52 14.84
N LYS A 42 -2.78 -4.41 16.16
CA LYS A 42 -3.96 -3.88 16.85
C LYS A 42 -3.52 -2.88 17.91
N GLY A 43 -4.12 -1.69 17.88
CA GLY A 43 -3.75 -0.61 18.79
C GLY A 43 -4.46 0.69 18.49
N VAL A 44 -3.74 1.80 18.53
CA VAL A 44 -4.28 3.14 18.31
C VAL A 44 -3.38 3.98 17.42
N GLN A 45 -4.00 4.86 16.64
CA GLN A 45 -3.35 6.05 16.09
C GLN A 45 -3.52 7.18 17.10
N ILE A 46 -2.43 7.82 17.48
CA ILE A 46 -2.40 8.96 18.41
C ILE A 46 -2.31 10.22 17.56
N TYR A 47 -3.24 11.13 17.76
CA TYR A 47 -3.26 12.43 17.12
C TYR A 47 -3.14 13.52 18.17
N THR A 48 -2.46 14.61 17.82
CA THR A 48 -2.39 15.83 18.61
C THR A 48 -3.09 16.95 17.86
N CYS A 49 -3.92 17.73 18.54
CA CYS A 49 -4.52 18.92 17.99
C CYS A 49 -3.47 20.03 17.83
N LYS A 50 -3.17 20.40 16.59
CA LYS A 50 -2.14 21.39 16.28
C LYS A 50 -2.70 22.53 15.46
N ALA A 51 -2.11 23.73 15.68
CA ALA A 51 -2.31 24.86 14.76
C ALA A 51 -1.69 24.50 13.39
N VAL A 52 -2.51 24.60 12.34
CA VAL A 52 -2.12 24.37 10.95
C VAL A 52 -2.55 25.59 10.13
N ALA A 53 -1.63 26.40 9.70
CA ALA A 53 -1.89 27.71 9.10
C ALA A 53 -2.83 28.56 9.99
N THR A 54 -4.02 28.90 9.52
CA THR A 54 -5.02 29.71 10.24
C THR A 54 -6.04 28.90 11.04
N ASN A 55 -5.95 27.55 11.01
CA ASN A 55 -6.91 26.64 11.62
C ASN A 55 -6.24 25.67 12.60
N TYR A 56 -7.03 24.80 13.20
CA TYR A 56 -6.56 23.69 14.00
C TYR A 56 -6.93 22.37 13.33
N ALA A 57 -6.06 21.36 13.42
CA ALA A 57 -6.32 20.02 12.89
C ALA A 57 -5.65 18.95 13.75
N TRP A 58 -6.26 17.77 13.80
CA TRP A 58 -5.67 16.57 14.34
C TRP A 58 -4.50 16.12 13.47
N THR A 59 -3.30 16.19 13.99
CA THR A 59 -2.06 15.79 13.31
C THR A 59 -1.58 14.48 13.90
N LEU A 60 -1.27 13.51 13.05
CA LEU A 60 -0.74 12.21 13.51
C LEU A 60 0.57 12.41 14.26
N LYS A 61 0.59 11.96 15.52
CA LYS A 61 1.79 11.95 16.39
C LYS A 61 2.53 10.62 16.25
N ALA A 62 1.82 9.51 16.43
CA ALA A 62 2.39 8.18 16.43
C ALA A 62 1.33 7.08 16.35
N PRO A 63 1.62 5.91 15.78
CA PRO A 63 0.93 4.67 16.10
C PRO A 63 1.46 4.11 17.42
N GLU A 64 0.62 3.31 18.08
CA GLU A 64 0.99 2.44 19.20
C GLU A 64 0.17 1.16 19.08
N ALA A 65 0.83 0.05 18.69
CA ALA A 65 0.14 -1.21 18.44
C ALA A 65 0.99 -2.42 18.83
N THR A 66 0.30 -3.46 19.26
CA THR A 66 0.85 -4.82 19.42
C THR A 66 0.79 -5.55 18.09
N LEU A 67 1.82 -6.30 17.76
CA LEU A 67 1.89 -7.18 16.59
C LEU A 67 1.72 -8.63 17.02
N SER A 68 0.84 -9.36 16.33
CA SER A 68 0.60 -10.78 16.57
C SER A 68 0.80 -11.58 15.29
N ASP A 69 1.15 -12.86 15.41
CA ASP A 69 1.16 -13.81 14.32
C ASP A 69 -0.26 -14.30 14.00
N VAL A 70 -0.39 -15.17 12.99
CA VAL A 70 -1.67 -15.80 12.57
C VAL A 70 -2.30 -16.68 13.65
N LYS A 71 -1.53 -17.09 14.69
CA LYS A 71 -2.02 -17.88 15.83
C LYS A 71 -2.41 -16.99 17.02
N GLY A 72 -2.23 -15.66 16.90
CA GLY A 72 -2.49 -14.70 17.95
C GLY A 72 -1.36 -14.53 18.97
N ASN A 73 -0.20 -15.14 18.77
CA ASN A 73 0.95 -14.93 19.65
C ASN A 73 1.52 -13.54 19.42
N VAL A 74 1.85 -12.81 20.47
CA VAL A 74 2.51 -11.51 20.38
C VAL A 74 3.95 -11.70 19.91
N ILE A 75 4.28 -11.09 18.76
CA ILE A 75 5.58 -11.18 18.10
C ILE A 75 6.34 -9.87 18.07
N GLY A 76 5.73 -8.76 18.48
CA GLY A 76 6.39 -7.47 18.49
C GLY A 76 5.45 -6.30 18.73
N LYS A 77 5.91 -5.11 18.38
CA LYS A 77 5.19 -3.83 18.50
C LYS A 77 5.45 -2.89 17.34
N HIS A 78 4.49 -1.97 17.12
CA HIS A 78 4.59 -0.87 16.16
C HIS A 78 4.43 0.46 16.87
N PHE A 79 5.29 1.43 16.57
CA PHE A 79 5.34 2.72 17.26
C PHE A 79 5.87 3.83 16.32
N ALA A 80 6.11 5.02 16.91
CA ALA A 80 6.53 6.21 16.18
C ALA A 80 7.71 5.98 15.22
N GLY A 81 7.67 6.71 14.09
CA GLY A 81 8.77 6.82 13.19
C GLY A 81 8.65 6.35 11.74
N PRO A 82 7.59 5.69 11.21
CA PRO A 82 6.96 4.48 11.70
C PRO A 82 7.98 3.35 11.94
N SER A 83 7.92 2.72 13.09
CA SER A 83 8.89 1.69 13.50
C SER A 83 8.20 0.40 13.93
N TRP A 84 8.82 -0.73 13.63
CA TRP A 84 8.39 -2.07 14.08
C TRP A 84 9.56 -2.74 14.78
N GLN A 85 9.31 -3.31 15.94
CA GLN A 85 10.28 -4.07 16.70
C GLN A 85 9.73 -5.45 17.00
N ALA A 86 10.47 -6.48 16.64
CA ALA A 86 10.16 -7.87 16.99
C ALA A 86 10.60 -8.18 18.43
N ASN A 87 10.07 -9.29 18.99
CA ASN A 87 10.41 -9.74 20.34
C ASN A 87 11.89 -10.13 20.49
N ASP A 88 12.58 -10.44 19.39
CA ASP A 88 14.04 -10.69 19.38
C ASP A 88 14.89 -9.41 19.42
N GLY A 89 14.25 -8.23 19.53
CA GLY A 89 14.89 -6.92 19.58
C GLY A 89 15.24 -6.32 18.22
N SER A 90 15.16 -7.06 17.12
CA SER A 90 15.38 -6.50 15.80
C SER A 90 14.31 -5.45 15.45
N THR A 91 14.73 -4.38 14.78
CA THR A 91 13.86 -3.24 14.49
C THR A 91 14.00 -2.81 13.05
N VAL A 92 12.90 -2.39 12.44
CA VAL A 92 12.87 -1.67 11.16
C VAL A 92 12.22 -0.31 11.35
N VAL A 93 12.84 0.73 10.80
CA VAL A 93 12.30 2.08 10.69
C VAL A 93 11.97 2.32 9.23
N GLY A 94 10.74 2.72 8.94
CA GLY A 94 10.23 2.90 7.60
C GLY A 94 10.07 4.34 7.17
N GLU A 95 9.91 4.51 5.85
CA GLU A 95 9.50 5.75 5.20
C GLU A 95 8.43 5.42 4.16
N ALA A 96 7.28 6.09 4.23
CA ALA A 96 6.19 5.83 3.30
C ALA A 96 6.58 6.26 1.87
N LEU A 97 6.50 5.34 0.91
CA LEU A 97 6.71 5.60 -0.51
C LEU A 97 5.40 5.91 -1.22
N ASN A 98 4.36 5.18 -0.89
CA ASN A 98 3.07 5.29 -1.55
C ASN A 98 1.94 5.04 -0.56
N ALA A 99 0.81 5.72 -0.78
CA ALA A 99 -0.42 5.56 -0.04
C ALA A 99 -1.59 5.34 -1.00
N SER A 100 -2.46 4.40 -0.68
CA SER A 100 -3.71 4.15 -1.39
C SER A 100 -4.87 4.16 -0.39
N PRO A 101 -6.04 4.71 -0.76
CA PRO A 101 -7.21 4.65 0.12
C PRO A 101 -7.51 3.21 0.53
N SER A 102 -7.94 3.03 1.79
CA SER A 102 -8.51 1.75 2.21
C SER A 102 -9.86 1.53 1.53
N PRO A 103 -10.23 0.29 1.15
CA PRO A 103 -11.60 -0.01 0.74
C PRO A 103 -12.61 0.19 1.88
N ASP A 104 -12.18 0.11 3.15
CA ASP A 104 -13.03 0.38 4.31
C ASP A 104 -13.14 1.87 4.58
N ALA A 105 -14.35 2.40 4.53
CA ALA A 105 -14.64 3.78 4.88
C ALA A 105 -14.29 4.04 6.36
N GLY A 106 -13.52 5.12 6.63
CA GLY A 106 -13.09 5.45 7.99
C GLY A 106 -11.83 4.72 8.46
N ALA A 107 -11.20 3.92 7.58
CA ALA A 107 -9.91 3.30 7.86
C ALA A 107 -8.74 4.12 7.31
N ILE A 108 -7.62 4.06 8.03
CA ILE A 108 -6.36 4.68 7.57
C ILE A 108 -5.88 4.07 6.26
N PRO A 109 -5.16 4.81 5.39
CA PRO A 109 -4.73 4.32 4.07
C PRO A 109 -3.85 3.07 4.13
N TRP A 110 -3.87 2.26 3.08
CA TRP A 110 -2.85 1.27 2.81
C TRP A 110 -1.56 1.97 2.42
N LEU A 111 -0.41 1.40 2.80
CA LEU A 111 0.89 2.01 2.52
C LEU A 111 1.87 0.99 1.96
N VAL A 112 2.71 1.46 1.04
CA VAL A 112 3.99 0.82 0.72
C VAL A 112 5.08 1.65 1.39
N ILE A 113 5.91 1.00 2.19
CA ILE A 113 6.90 1.62 3.07
C ILE A 113 8.26 1.00 2.76
N HIS A 114 9.25 1.83 2.48
CA HIS A 114 10.65 1.41 2.35
C HIS A 114 11.31 1.36 3.73
N ALA A 115 12.12 0.33 4.00
CA ALA A 115 12.93 0.27 5.19
C ALA A 115 14.09 1.25 5.08
N LYS A 116 14.00 2.36 5.81
CA LYS A 116 15.05 3.38 5.90
C LYS A 116 16.27 2.88 6.68
N SER A 117 16.03 2.09 7.71
CA SER A 117 17.07 1.43 8.49
C SER A 117 16.55 0.18 9.19
N THR A 118 17.45 -0.76 9.43
CA THR A 118 17.21 -1.93 10.28
C THR A 118 18.30 -2.00 11.35
N THR A 119 17.96 -2.54 12.53
CA THR A 119 18.91 -2.78 13.61
C THR A 119 18.72 -4.17 14.22
N GLY A 120 19.75 -4.70 14.85
CA GLY A 120 19.76 -6.06 15.38
C GLY A 120 19.98 -7.13 14.30
N SER A 121 20.06 -8.39 14.70
CA SER A 121 20.31 -9.55 13.83
C SER A 121 19.13 -10.51 13.72
N GLY A 122 17.94 -10.11 14.23
CA GLY A 122 16.75 -10.95 14.26
C GLY A 122 15.92 -10.90 12.98
N VAL A 123 14.64 -11.29 13.12
CA VAL A 123 13.73 -11.53 11.98
C VAL A 123 13.47 -10.30 11.12
N LEU A 124 13.61 -9.08 11.66
CA LEU A 124 13.41 -7.84 10.90
C LEU A 124 14.71 -7.28 10.29
N SER A 125 15.86 -7.88 10.54
CA SER A 125 17.18 -7.35 10.14
C SER A 125 17.40 -7.22 8.62
N LYS A 126 16.67 -7.99 7.81
CA LYS A 126 16.77 -8.00 6.33
C LYS A 126 15.54 -7.44 5.63
N VAL A 127 14.64 -6.79 6.35
CA VAL A 127 13.45 -6.19 5.76
C VAL A 127 13.84 -5.00 4.89
N ALA A 128 13.38 -5.00 3.63
CA ALA A 128 13.54 -3.89 2.71
C ALA A 128 12.25 -3.11 2.51
N TYR A 129 11.10 -3.78 2.61
CA TYR A 129 9.80 -3.15 2.45
C TYR A 129 8.80 -3.67 3.49
N VAL A 130 7.89 -2.78 3.90
CA VAL A 130 6.72 -3.11 4.71
C VAL A 130 5.48 -2.64 3.96
N VAL A 131 4.49 -3.50 3.81
CA VAL A 131 3.18 -3.13 3.27
C VAL A 131 2.15 -3.16 4.39
N ARG A 132 1.48 -2.02 4.63
CA ARG A 132 0.31 -1.94 5.48
C ARG A 132 -0.94 -2.11 4.63
N THR A 133 -1.79 -3.06 4.99
CA THR A 133 -3.02 -3.41 4.26
C THR A 133 -4.11 -3.85 5.23
N ARG A 134 -5.33 -4.13 4.74
CA ARG A 134 -6.47 -4.60 5.55
C ARG A 134 -6.65 -3.73 6.80
N THR A 135 -6.64 -2.42 6.62
CA THR A 135 -6.79 -1.45 7.70
C THR A 135 -8.24 -1.27 8.09
N GLU A 136 -8.50 -1.15 9.39
CA GLU A 136 -9.79 -0.84 9.98
C GLU A 136 -9.62 0.31 10.97
N GLY A 137 -10.48 1.32 10.91
CA GLY A 137 -10.44 2.48 11.81
C GLY A 137 -9.17 3.32 11.72
N GLY A 138 -8.86 4.02 12.78
CA GLY A 138 -7.63 4.80 12.93
C GLY A 138 -7.65 6.21 12.33
N VAL A 139 -8.70 6.62 11.61
CA VAL A 139 -8.79 7.97 11.04
C VAL A 139 -9.06 8.99 12.14
N ALA A 140 -8.38 10.13 12.06
CA ALA A 140 -8.58 11.24 12.98
C ALA A 140 -10.05 11.69 13.05
N PRO A 141 -10.57 12.12 14.22
CA PRO A 141 -11.90 12.70 14.31
C PRO A 141 -12.05 13.92 13.41
N ALA A 142 -13.25 14.10 12.84
CA ALA A 142 -13.54 15.26 12.01
C ALA A 142 -13.70 16.57 12.80
N THR A 143 -13.93 16.47 14.11
CA THR A 143 -14.21 17.60 15.01
C THR A 143 -13.41 17.50 16.31
N GLY A 144 -13.54 18.49 17.19
CA GLY A 144 -12.94 18.48 18.53
C GLY A 144 -11.49 18.97 18.57
N CYS A 145 -10.96 19.50 17.47
CA CYS A 145 -9.68 20.18 17.44
C CYS A 145 -9.89 21.64 17.07
N ASP A 146 -9.66 22.53 18.01
CA ASP A 146 -9.78 23.98 17.91
C ASP A 146 -8.79 24.68 18.88
N ALA A 147 -8.84 25.99 18.95
CA ALA A 147 -7.94 26.77 19.80
C ALA A 147 -8.06 26.44 21.30
N GLY A 148 -9.28 26.04 21.75
CA GLY A 148 -9.50 25.62 23.15
C GLY A 148 -8.96 24.25 23.48
N HIS A 149 -8.64 23.45 22.46
CA HIS A 149 -8.13 22.08 22.58
C HIS A 149 -6.69 21.96 22.02
N ALA A 150 -5.97 23.07 21.86
CA ALA A 150 -4.58 23.04 21.41
C ALA A 150 -3.75 22.09 22.26
N ASP A 151 -2.93 21.27 21.61
CA ASP A 151 -2.08 20.22 22.22
C ASP A 151 -2.82 19.05 22.89
N ALA A 152 -4.15 19.04 22.88
CA ALA A 152 -4.90 17.86 23.29
C ALA A 152 -4.57 16.65 22.42
N GLU A 153 -4.63 15.46 23.03
CA GLU A 153 -4.38 14.19 22.31
C GLU A 153 -5.65 13.34 22.24
N VAL A 154 -5.81 12.64 21.12
CA VAL A 154 -6.84 11.63 20.95
C VAL A 154 -6.21 10.33 20.48
N ARG A 155 -6.70 9.20 21.01
CA ARG A 155 -6.24 7.84 20.69
C ARG A 155 -7.35 7.11 19.94
N VAL A 156 -7.17 6.91 18.65
CA VAL A 156 -8.19 6.32 17.77
C VAL A 156 -7.85 4.86 17.52
N PRO A 157 -8.71 3.90 17.95
CA PRO A 157 -8.49 2.48 17.71
C PRO A 157 -8.32 2.16 16.24
N TYR A 158 -7.39 1.26 15.92
CA TYR A 158 -7.20 0.73 14.58
C TYR A 158 -6.67 -0.71 14.60
N SER A 159 -6.86 -1.40 13.48
CA SER A 159 -6.16 -2.62 13.13
C SER A 159 -5.59 -2.55 11.73
N ALA A 160 -4.58 -3.37 11.45
CA ALA A 160 -3.95 -3.48 10.15
C ALA A 160 -3.22 -4.83 10.01
N VAL A 161 -2.96 -5.25 8.77
CA VAL A 161 -2.00 -6.30 8.47
C VAL A 161 -0.72 -5.64 7.94
N TYR A 162 0.40 -6.09 8.47
CA TYR A 162 1.74 -5.69 8.03
C TYR A 162 2.44 -6.89 7.37
N LEU A 163 2.86 -6.71 6.12
CA LEU A 163 3.61 -7.69 5.34
C LEU A 163 5.04 -7.20 5.22
N PHE A 164 6.00 -7.98 5.71
CA PHE A 164 7.42 -7.62 5.70
C PHE A 164 8.13 -8.39 4.60
N PHE A 165 8.78 -7.69 3.69
CA PHE A 165 9.50 -8.24 2.54
C PHE A 165 11.00 -8.03 2.71
N PRO A 166 11.83 -9.07 2.58
CA PRO A 166 13.26 -8.95 2.59
C PRO A 166 13.77 -8.34 1.28
N GLY A 167 14.94 -7.73 1.33
CA GLY A 167 15.69 -7.25 0.15
C GLY A 167 16.29 -8.38 -0.69
#